data_b093bba78ad4c3f1b88af2ac9b0119c2
#
_entry.id   b093bba78ad4c3f1b88af2ac9b0119c2
#
_cell.length_a   1.000
_cell.length_b   1.000
_cell.length_c   1.000
_cell.angle_alpha   90.00
_cell.angle_beta   90.00
_cell.angle_gamma   90.00
#
_symmetry.space_group_name_H-M   'P 1'
#
loop_
_entity.id
_entity.type
_entity.pdbx_description
1 polymer ?
#
loop_
_entity_poly.entity_id
_entity_poly.type
_entity_poly.pdbx_seq_one_letter_code
_entity_poly.pdbx_strand_id
1 'polypeptide(L)'
;MGLIGGLQKQYTLYQIDGWKMCSVTPIGEDTYKLGNYAGIHFRNTFSGTVTKNELEKLKRKHKLFRKEELQQQMTINELLF
;
A
#
# COMPACT_ATOMS: atom_id res chain seq x y z
N MET A 1 -1.84 -24.40 -9.77
CA MET A 1 -1.79 -23.85 -9.57
C MET A 1 -2.15 -23.03 -9.58
N GLY A 2 -2.22 -22.75 -9.63
CA GLY A 2 -2.29 -21.97 -9.59
C GLY A 2 -2.76 -21.26 -9.22
N LEU A 3 -3.29 -21.47 -9.16
CA LEU A 3 -3.65 -20.69 -8.74
C LEU A 3 -3.27 -19.84 -8.18
N ILE A 4 -2.91 -20.43 -7.76
CA ILE A 4 -2.19 -19.51 -7.25
C ILE A 4 -1.91 -18.36 -8.03
N GLY A 5 -1.91 -18.48 -9.25
CA GLY A 5 -1.72 -17.37 -10.11
C GLY A 5 -2.62 -16.22 -9.81
N GLY A 6 -3.79 -16.51 -9.32
CA GLY A 6 -4.72 -15.45 -8.96
C GLY A 6 -4.35 -14.75 -7.69
N LEU A 7 -3.44 -15.30 -6.94
CA LEU A 7 -3.07 -14.70 -5.68
C LEU A 7 -2.05 -13.62 -5.90
N GLN A 8 -2.37 -12.46 -5.39
CA GLN A 8 -1.42 -11.36 -5.42
C GLN A 8 -0.48 -11.47 -4.26
N LYS A 9 0.74 -11.07 -4.47
CA LYS A 9 1.74 -11.07 -3.42
C LYS A 9 1.53 -9.88 -2.49
N GLN A 10 1.93 -10.05 -1.25
CA GLN A 10 1.99 -8.97 -0.30
C GLN A 10 2.86 -7.86 -0.86
N TYR A 11 2.44 -6.63 -0.65
CA TYR A 11 3.24 -5.48 -1.07
C TYR A 11 3.23 -4.43 0.03
N THR A 12 4.14 -3.48 -0.08
CA THR A 12 4.29 -2.41 0.91
C THR A 12 3.85 -1.09 0.30
N LEU A 13 3.21 -0.25 1.12
CA LEU A 13 2.85 1.10 0.73
C LEU A 13 3.83 2.07 1.38
N TYR A 14 4.22 3.09 0.62
CA TYR A 14 5.24 4.06 1.02
C TYR A 14 4.71 5.48 0.93
N GLN A 15 5.30 6.36 1.71
CA GLN A 15 5.11 7.80 1.50
C GLN A 15 5.96 8.24 0.32
N ILE A 16 5.70 9.45 -0.16
CA ILE A 16 6.42 9.98 -1.32
C ILE A 16 7.94 10.07 -1.07
N ASP A 17 8.33 10.18 0.20
CA ASP A 17 9.74 10.23 0.58
C ASP A 17 10.38 8.83 0.69
N GLY A 18 9.61 7.77 0.41
CA GLY A 18 10.11 6.42 0.45
C GLY A 18 9.98 5.72 1.79
N TRP A 19 9.36 6.36 2.76
CA TRP A 19 9.18 5.76 4.09
C TRP A 19 8.12 4.67 4.05
N LYS A 20 8.42 3.52 4.62
CA LYS A 20 7.47 2.40 4.69
C LYS A 20 6.36 2.72 5.67
N MET A 21 5.11 2.61 5.22
CA MET A 21 3.97 2.91 6.07
C MET A 21 3.21 1.66 6.49
N CYS A 22 2.90 0.78 5.56
CA CYS A 22 2.18 -0.45 5.90
C CYS A 22 2.38 -1.51 4.83
N SER A 23 2.09 -2.76 5.19
CA SER A 23 2.02 -3.84 4.22
C SER A 23 0.57 -4.13 3.89
N VAL A 24 0.33 -4.66 2.70
CA VAL A 24 -1.00 -5.04 2.24
C VAL A 24 -0.93 -6.46 1.75
N THR A 25 -1.72 -7.33 2.36
CA THR A 25 -1.76 -8.75 2.01
C THR A 25 -3.17 -9.10 1.52
N PRO A 26 -3.32 -9.44 0.25
CA PRO A 26 -4.63 -9.86 -0.26
C PRO A 26 -5.06 -11.16 0.41
N ILE A 27 -6.28 -11.20 0.92
CA ILE A 27 -6.82 -12.40 1.58
C ILE A 27 -8.16 -12.83 0.99
N GLY A 28 -8.67 -12.10 -0.02
CA GLY A 28 -9.90 -12.42 -0.70
C GLY A 28 -10.00 -11.54 -1.93
N GLU A 29 -11.13 -11.61 -2.63
CA GLU A 29 -11.27 -10.85 -3.87
C GLU A 29 -11.08 -9.36 -3.67
N ASP A 30 -11.78 -8.80 -2.69
CA ASP A 30 -11.70 -7.36 -2.43
C ASP A 30 -11.33 -7.10 -0.98
N THR A 31 -10.62 -8.02 -0.36
CA THR A 31 -10.30 -7.92 1.05
C THR A 31 -8.79 -8.01 1.24
N TYR A 32 -8.27 -7.13 2.10
CA TYR A 32 -6.84 -7.02 2.33
C TYR A 32 -6.55 -6.91 3.81
N LYS A 33 -5.46 -7.53 4.23
CA LYS A 33 -4.99 -7.42 5.60
C LYS A 33 -3.83 -6.43 5.65
N LEU A 34 -3.88 -5.52 6.61
CA LEU A 34 -2.86 -4.48 6.76
C LEU A 34 -1.89 -4.83 7.87
N GLY A 35 -0.63 -4.45 7.69
CA GLY A 35 0.39 -4.57 8.72
C GLY A 35 1.11 -3.24 8.86
N ASN A 36 1.21 -2.75 10.07
CA ASN A 36 1.76 -1.42 10.33
C ASN A 36 3.29 -1.41 10.37
N TYR A 37 3.89 -0.50 9.60
CA TYR A 37 5.33 -0.22 9.66
C TYR A 37 5.60 1.22 10.09
N ALA A 38 4.56 2.02 10.31
CA ALA A 38 4.69 3.46 10.48
C ALA A 38 4.83 3.90 11.93
N GLY A 39 4.93 2.96 12.86
CA GLY A 39 5.10 3.29 14.25
C GLY A 39 3.80 3.22 15.04
N ILE A 40 3.93 3.41 16.34
CA ILE A 40 2.82 3.16 17.26
C ILE A 40 1.61 4.05 17.02
N HIS A 41 1.83 5.27 16.52
CA HIS A 41 0.74 6.20 16.26
C HIS A 41 -0.20 5.72 15.17
N PHE A 42 0.28 4.86 14.28
CA PHE A 42 -0.51 4.34 13.16
C PHE A 42 -0.95 2.91 13.37
N ARG A 43 -0.73 2.37 14.57
CA ARG A 43 -1.03 0.96 14.82
C ARG A 43 -2.48 0.61 14.55
N ASN A 44 -3.40 1.47 14.95
CA ASN A 44 -4.83 1.24 14.73
C ASN A 44 -5.28 1.62 13.32
N THR A 45 -4.55 2.51 12.69
CA THR A 45 -4.86 2.94 11.32
C THR A 45 -4.52 1.86 10.30
N PHE A 46 -3.34 1.27 10.44
CA PHE A 46 -2.85 0.26 9.51
C PHE A 46 -2.87 -1.11 10.15
N SER A 47 -4.06 -1.57 10.49
CA SER A 47 -4.21 -2.89 11.09
C SER A 47 -5.55 -3.50 10.67
N GLY A 48 -5.67 -4.81 10.89
CA GLY A 48 -6.91 -5.51 10.60
C GLY A 48 -7.14 -5.70 9.13
N THR A 49 -8.41 -5.83 8.77
CA THR A 49 -8.82 -6.17 7.42
C THR A 49 -9.63 -5.01 6.83
N VAL A 50 -9.37 -4.69 5.57
CA VAL A 50 -10.08 -3.62 4.87
C VAL A 50 -10.56 -4.12 3.52
N THR A 51 -11.60 -3.47 3.00
CA THR A 51 -12.07 -3.73 1.65
C THR A 51 -11.23 -2.91 0.67
N LYS A 52 -11.38 -3.21 -0.62
CA LYS A 52 -10.70 -2.48 -1.67
C LYS A 52 -10.99 -0.98 -1.58
N ASN A 53 -12.27 -0.62 -1.38
CA ASN A 53 -12.65 0.79 -1.29
C ASN A 53 -12.01 1.47 -0.09
N GLU A 54 -11.99 0.78 1.05
CA GLU A 54 -11.36 1.32 2.24
C GLU A 54 -9.87 1.50 2.05
N LEU A 55 -9.24 0.55 1.38
CA LEU A 55 -7.81 0.64 1.09
C LEU A 55 -7.51 1.85 0.21
N GLU A 56 -8.32 2.06 -0.83
CA GLU A 56 -8.14 3.22 -1.71
C GLU A 56 -8.31 4.53 -0.96
N LYS A 57 -9.26 4.60 -0.04
CA LYS A 57 -9.44 5.79 0.79
C LYS A 57 -8.22 6.04 1.67
N LEU A 58 -7.67 4.98 2.26
CA LEU A 58 -6.47 5.11 3.08
C LEU A 58 -5.28 5.60 2.26
N LYS A 59 -5.12 5.06 1.06
CA LYS A 59 -4.05 5.48 0.17
C LYS A 59 -4.14 6.97 -0.15
N ARG A 60 -5.33 7.45 -0.43
CA ARG A 60 -5.54 8.87 -0.72
C ARG A 60 -5.33 9.73 0.52
N LYS A 61 -5.90 9.31 1.64
CA LYS A 61 -5.84 10.07 2.88
C LYS A 61 -4.41 10.29 3.34
N HIS A 62 -3.60 9.24 3.25
CA HIS A 62 -2.23 9.29 3.75
C HIS A 62 -1.20 9.46 2.63
N LYS A 63 -1.68 9.59 1.38
CA LYS A 63 -0.82 9.75 0.20
C LYS A 63 0.20 8.62 0.11
N LEU A 64 -0.31 7.40 0.03
CA LEU A 64 0.50 6.20 0.00
C LEU A 64 0.66 5.71 -1.43
N PHE A 65 1.82 5.14 -1.71
CA PHE A 65 2.18 4.66 -3.04
C PHE A 65 2.79 3.28 -2.96
N ARG A 66 2.55 2.49 -4.01
CA ARG A 66 3.30 1.26 -4.21
C ARG A 66 4.68 1.64 -4.75
N LYS A 67 5.61 0.70 -4.66
CA LYS A 67 6.98 0.98 -5.11
C LYS A 67 7.02 1.45 -6.56
N GLU A 68 6.24 0.81 -7.42
CA GLU A 68 6.19 1.16 -8.84
C GLU A 68 5.65 2.57 -9.03
N GLU A 69 4.64 2.93 -8.28
CA GLU A 69 4.04 4.26 -8.34
C GLU A 69 5.02 5.33 -7.88
N LEU A 70 5.79 5.02 -6.84
CA LEU A 70 6.81 5.94 -6.34
C LEU A 70 7.86 6.22 -7.40
N GLN A 71 8.31 5.19 -8.09
CA GLN A 71 9.31 5.36 -9.13
C GLN A 71 8.79 6.25 -10.25
N GLN A 72 7.53 6.08 -10.62
CA GLN A 72 6.91 6.93 -11.62
C GLN A 72 6.83 8.38 -11.18
N GLN A 73 6.46 8.61 -9.92
CA GLN A 73 6.38 9.97 -9.38
C GLN A 73 7.75 10.64 -9.37
N MET A 74 8.77 9.91 -8.99
CA MET A 74 10.12 10.46 -8.96
C MET A 74 10.59 10.80 -10.38
N THR A 75 10.31 9.94 -11.34
CA THR A 75 10.68 10.20 -12.72
C THR A 75 9.97 11.43 -13.26
N ILE A 76 8.70 11.58 -12.97
CA ILE A 76 7.94 12.75 -13.41
C ILE A 76 8.52 14.02 -12.79
N ASN A 77 8.84 13.98 -11.52
CA ASN A 77 9.44 15.12 -10.84
C ASN A 77 10.78 15.51 -11.46
N GLU A 78 11.59 14.54 -11.83
CA GLU A 78 12.85 14.78 -12.49
C GLU A 78 12.65 15.46 -13.85
N LEU A 79 11.63 15.03 -14.59
CA LEU A 79 11.35 15.61 -15.90
C LEU A 79 10.85 17.05 -15.79
N LEU A 80 10.21 17.40 -14.67
CA LEU A 80 9.70 18.74 -14.48
C LEU A 80 10.78 19.74 -14.07
N PHE A 81 11.89 19.24 -13.62
CA PHE A 81 13.01 20.06 -13.22
C PHE A 81 14.19 19.85 -14.16
#